data_e694bcdc03323a67b8b36fdf1d8b07ef
#
_entry.id   e694bcdc03323a67b8b36fdf1d8b07ef
#
_cell.length_a   1.000
_cell.length_b   1.000
_cell.length_c   1.000
_cell.angle_alpha   90.00
_cell.angle_beta   90.00
_cell.angle_gamma   90.00
#
_symmetry.space_group_name_H-M   'P 1'
#
loop_
_entity.id
_entity.type
_entity.pdbx_description
1 polymer ?
#
loop_
_entity_poly.entity_id
_entity_poly.type
_entity_poly.pdbx_seq_one_letter_code
_entity_poly.pdbx_strand_id
1 'polypeptide(L)'
;MKWKGRKSSSNVEDRRGMSGGMIGGGIGGVGLIIYLIFTLLGGDPSILTGNTPNQQNNTYTGTTEEQEVADFVSVVLADTEVVWNEVFNEYGMDYEEPTLVLFTNSVQSACGVAGSSTGPFYCPGDQSLYIDLSFYDELSEKFQAPGDFAMAYVVAHEVGHHVQYLLGTSKQVQDLRGKVAETEYNRYLKRLELQADYYAGVWAHYVQDMDYLEEGDIEEALNAASAVGDDRIQEAAQGYVVPDSFTHGTSDQRIRWFYKGFEAGDLENGDTFKLSENEL
;
A
#
# COMPACT_ATOMS: atom_id res chain seq x y z
N MET A 1 1.96 14.17 11.75
CA MET A 1 1.82 15.26 10.73
C MET A 1 0.69 16.21 11.07
N LYS A 2 0.70 17.45 10.55
CA LYS A 2 -0.34 18.47 10.79
C LYS A 2 -1.56 18.20 9.89
N TRP A 3 -2.50 17.36 10.31
CA TRP A 3 -3.65 16.97 9.50
C TRP A 3 -4.99 17.52 10.01
N LYS A 4 -5.13 17.78 11.34
CA LYS A 4 -6.40 18.18 11.97
C LYS A 4 -6.93 19.53 11.41
N GLY A 5 -8.21 19.53 11.03
CA GLY A 5 -8.86 20.70 10.44
C GLY A 5 -8.60 20.94 8.96
N ARG A 6 -7.88 20.05 8.29
CA ARG A 6 -7.66 20.08 6.85
C ARG A 6 -8.79 19.39 6.08
N LYS A 7 -8.85 19.62 4.78
CA LYS A 7 -9.89 19.06 3.90
C LYS A 7 -9.63 17.57 3.68
N SER A 8 -10.65 16.74 3.88
CA SER A 8 -10.64 15.34 3.48
C SER A 8 -10.99 15.19 1.99
N SER A 9 -10.51 14.12 1.38
CA SER A 9 -10.90 13.72 0.02
C SER A 9 -12.38 13.35 -0.03
N SER A 10 -13.00 13.60 -1.18
CA SER A 10 -14.34 13.10 -1.53
C SER A 10 -14.30 11.71 -2.20
N ASN A 11 -13.11 11.21 -2.55
CA ASN A 11 -12.90 9.93 -3.20
C ASN A 11 -12.74 8.79 -2.18
N VAL A 12 -13.48 8.84 -1.08
CA VAL A 12 -13.47 7.83 -0.02
C VAL A 12 -14.81 7.10 0.00
N GLU A 13 -14.75 5.79 -0.07
CA GLU A 13 -15.89 4.89 0.09
C GLU A 13 -15.77 4.12 1.41
N ASP A 14 -16.63 4.43 2.37
CA ASP A 14 -16.64 3.74 3.66
C ASP A 14 -17.55 2.51 3.61
N ARG A 15 -16.92 1.33 3.54
CA ARG A 15 -17.58 0.02 3.56
C ARG A 15 -17.42 -0.70 4.89
N ARG A 16 -16.98 -0.02 5.95
CA ARG A 16 -16.86 -0.61 7.27
C ARG A 16 -18.22 -1.11 7.77
N GLY A 17 -18.24 -2.29 8.40
CA GLY A 17 -19.47 -2.93 8.87
C GLY A 17 -20.38 -3.51 7.79
N MET A 18 -20.04 -3.39 6.51
CA MET A 18 -20.73 -4.11 5.45
C MET A 18 -20.24 -5.56 5.41
N SER A 19 -21.11 -6.52 5.72
CA SER A 19 -20.78 -7.94 5.57
C SER A 19 -20.60 -8.27 4.10
N GLY A 20 -19.41 -8.72 3.69
CA GLY A 20 -19.16 -9.18 2.33
C GLY A 20 -20.12 -10.30 1.95
N GLY A 21 -21.13 -9.98 1.14
CA GLY A 21 -22.03 -10.97 0.57
C GLY A 21 -21.25 -11.92 -0.33
N MET A 22 -21.40 -13.24 -0.14
CA MET A 22 -20.81 -14.24 -1.00
C MET A 22 -21.24 -14.03 -2.46
N ILE A 23 -20.30 -13.63 -3.32
CA ILE A 23 -20.42 -13.82 -4.75
C ILE A 23 -19.36 -14.84 -5.13
N GLY A 24 -19.83 -16.06 -5.46
CA GLY A 24 -18.97 -17.11 -6.00
C GLY A 24 -18.42 -16.71 -7.37
N GLY A 25 -17.11 -16.58 -7.47
CA GLY A 25 -16.40 -16.32 -8.72
C GLY A 25 -14.92 -16.67 -8.57
N GLY A 26 -14.42 -17.45 -9.51
CA GLY A 26 -13.17 -18.18 -9.48
C GLY A 26 -11.92 -17.36 -9.14
N ILE A 27 -10.99 -18.04 -8.52
CA ILE A 27 -9.67 -17.58 -8.07
C ILE A 27 -8.84 -17.18 -9.31
N GLY A 28 -8.74 -15.89 -9.59
CA GLY A 28 -7.79 -15.33 -10.55
C GLY A 28 -6.44 -15.07 -9.88
N GLY A 29 -5.39 -15.36 -10.62
CA GLY A 29 -3.99 -15.50 -10.20
C GLY A 29 -3.28 -14.39 -9.38
N VAL A 30 -3.91 -13.29 -8.99
CA VAL A 30 -3.31 -12.29 -8.06
C VAL A 30 -3.46 -12.75 -6.60
N GLY A 31 -4.52 -13.49 -6.28
CA GLY A 31 -4.72 -14.08 -4.96
C GLY A 31 -3.64 -15.08 -4.52
N LEU A 32 -2.76 -15.49 -5.42
CA LEU A 32 -1.72 -16.47 -5.14
C LEU A 32 -0.49 -15.85 -4.43
N ILE A 33 -0.17 -14.60 -4.73
CA ILE A 33 0.94 -13.89 -4.07
C ILE A 33 0.52 -13.51 -2.65
N ILE A 34 -0.67 -12.97 -2.50
CA ILE A 34 -1.30 -12.66 -1.20
C ILE A 34 -1.46 -13.94 -0.36
N TYR A 35 -1.88 -15.05 -0.97
CA TYR A 35 -1.99 -16.36 -0.33
C TYR A 35 -0.63 -16.87 0.17
N LEU A 36 0.46 -16.66 -0.59
CA LEU A 36 1.80 -17.08 -0.19
C LEU A 36 2.33 -16.26 0.99
N ILE A 37 2.11 -14.96 1.00
CA ILE A 37 2.48 -14.11 2.16
C ILE A 37 1.67 -14.55 3.39
N PHE A 38 0.37 -14.79 3.24
CA PHE A 38 -0.52 -15.23 4.32
C PHE A 38 -0.12 -16.60 4.88
N THR A 39 0.24 -17.59 4.04
CA THR A 39 0.68 -18.91 4.50
C THR A 39 2.08 -18.88 5.12
N LEU A 40 2.98 -18.01 4.63
CA LEU A 40 4.29 -17.80 5.22
C LEU A 40 4.23 -17.12 6.60
N LEU A 41 3.22 -16.27 6.82
CA LEU A 41 2.95 -15.64 8.12
C LEU A 41 2.18 -16.53 9.10
N GLY A 42 1.95 -17.82 8.76
CA GLY A 42 1.28 -18.79 9.66
C GLY A 42 -0.24 -18.64 9.74
N GLY A 43 -0.87 -17.98 8.78
CA GLY A 43 -2.32 -17.87 8.67
C GLY A 43 -2.98 -19.20 8.26
N ASP A 44 -4.14 -19.52 8.87
CA ASP A 44 -4.91 -20.73 8.58
C ASP A 44 -5.72 -20.59 7.28
N PRO A 45 -5.45 -21.39 6.22
CA PRO A 45 -6.17 -21.33 4.95
C PRO A 45 -7.68 -21.58 5.07
N SER A 46 -8.17 -22.15 6.17
CA SER A 46 -9.60 -22.43 6.39
C SER A 46 -10.43 -21.14 6.57
N ILE A 47 -9.82 -20.02 6.88
CA ILE A 47 -10.49 -18.70 6.99
C ILE A 47 -11.00 -18.21 5.63
N LEU A 48 -10.39 -18.66 4.54
CA LEU A 48 -10.78 -18.32 3.16
C LEU A 48 -12.02 -19.10 2.66
N THR A 49 -12.52 -20.09 3.42
CA THR A 49 -13.68 -20.91 3.05
C THR A 49 -14.86 -20.74 4.04
N GLY A 50 -15.06 -19.52 4.53
CA GLY A 50 -15.96 -19.10 5.60
C GLY A 50 -17.34 -19.76 5.65
N ASN A 51 -17.65 -20.26 6.84
CA ASN A 51 -18.99 -20.65 7.26
C ASN A 51 -19.67 -19.40 7.84
N THR A 52 -20.79 -18.98 7.27
CA THR A 52 -21.55 -17.79 7.69
C THR A 52 -22.33 -18.00 8.99
N PRO A 53 -22.24 -17.11 9.97
CA PRO A 53 -23.31 -16.86 10.93
C PRO A 53 -24.21 -15.70 10.47
N ASN A 54 -25.47 -15.98 10.50
CA ASN A 54 -26.68 -15.15 10.57
C ASN A 54 -26.52 -13.61 10.54
N GLN A 55 -27.18 -13.00 9.53
CA GLN A 55 -27.34 -11.54 9.39
C GLN A 55 -28.12 -10.97 10.59
N GLN A 56 -27.46 -10.15 11.38
CA GLN A 56 -28.09 -9.07 12.11
C GLN A 56 -27.66 -7.76 11.45
N ASN A 57 -28.62 -6.91 11.04
CA ASN A 57 -28.40 -5.55 10.62
C ASN A 57 -27.85 -4.76 11.82
N ASN A 58 -26.56 -4.81 12.05
CA ASN A 58 -25.87 -3.90 12.92
C ASN A 58 -25.41 -2.73 12.07
N THR A 59 -25.96 -1.55 12.29
CA THR A 59 -25.36 -0.30 11.87
C THR A 59 -23.97 -0.26 12.53
N TYR A 60 -22.89 -0.35 11.73
CA TYR A 60 -21.54 -0.22 12.23
C TYR A 60 -21.38 1.19 12.80
N THR A 61 -21.18 1.26 14.09
CA THR A 61 -20.76 2.48 14.76
C THR A 61 -19.32 2.22 15.19
N GLY A 62 -18.35 2.63 14.36
CA GLY A 62 -16.94 2.56 14.71
C GLY A 62 -16.64 3.27 16.02
N THR A 63 -15.54 2.93 16.65
CA THR A 63 -15.07 3.68 17.81
C THR A 63 -14.66 5.10 17.41
N THR A 64 -14.51 6.00 18.38
CA THR A 64 -14.02 7.37 18.12
C THR A 64 -12.62 7.31 17.51
N GLU A 65 -11.79 6.38 17.98
CA GLU A 65 -10.43 6.15 17.48
C GLU A 65 -10.43 5.68 16.02
N GLU A 66 -11.26 4.71 15.66
CA GLU A 66 -11.40 4.27 14.26
C GLU A 66 -11.88 5.40 13.34
N GLN A 67 -12.77 6.29 13.85
CA GLN A 67 -13.23 7.42 13.06
C GLN A 67 -12.10 8.46 12.89
N GLU A 68 -11.28 8.70 13.91
CA GLU A 68 -10.11 9.60 13.82
C GLU A 68 -9.10 9.07 12.79
N VAL A 69 -8.84 7.76 12.74
CA VAL A 69 -7.99 7.14 11.72
C VAL A 69 -8.62 7.25 10.33
N ALA A 70 -9.93 7.04 10.18
CA ALA A 70 -10.63 7.22 8.91
C ALA A 70 -10.54 8.65 8.38
N ASP A 71 -10.73 9.63 9.26
CA ASP A 71 -10.61 11.05 8.93
C ASP A 71 -9.16 11.38 8.52
N PHE A 72 -8.18 10.85 9.26
CA PHE A 72 -6.76 11.00 8.96
C PHE A 72 -6.40 10.49 7.57
N VAL A 73 -6.68 9.22 7.25
CA VAL A 73 -6.34 8.64 5.93
C VAL A 73 -7.06 9.33 4.78
N SER A 74 -8.26 9.89 5.06
CA SER A 74 -9.01 10.68 4.09
C SER A 74 -8.35 12.03 3.80
N VAL A 75 -7.70 12.65 4.79
CA VAL A 75 -6.90 13.87 4.62
C VAL A 75 -5.62 13.54 3.85
N VAL A 76 -4.93 12.45 4.20
CA VAL A 76 -3.73 12.00 3.48
C VAL A 76 -4.03 11.75 2.01
N LEU A 77 -5.17 11.10 1.69
CA LEU A 77 -5.59 10.91 0.31
C LEU A 77 -5.78 12.26 -0.41
N ALA A 78 -6.43 13.25 0.23
CA ALA A 78 -6.59 14.58 -0.36
C ALA A 78 -5.24 15.25 -0.64
N ASP A 79 -4.23 15.03 0.21
CA ASP A 79 -2.87 15.52 -0.03
C ASP A 79 -2.22 14.85 -1.23
N THR A 80 -2.39 13.53 -1.36
CA THR A 80 -1.86 12.80 -2.54
C THR A 80 -2.53 13.29 -3.83
N GLU A 81 -3.83 13.58 -3.80
CA GLU A 81 -4.55 14.15 -4.95
C GLU A 81 -3.94 15.50 -5.38
N VAL A 82 -3.69 16.41 -4.43
CA VAL A 82 -3.09 17.72 -4.70
C VAL A 82 -1.70 17.55 -5.30
N VAL A 83 -0.84 16.76 -4.68
CA VAL A 83 0.54 16.54 -5.10
C VAL A 83 0.60 15.91 -6.50
N TRP A 84 -0.15 14.83 -6.73
CA TRP A 84 -0.07 14.13 -7.99
C TRP A 84 -0.73 14.89 -9.16
N ASN A 85 -1.76 15.70 -8.90
CA ASN A 85 -2.28 16.63 -9.90
C ASN A 85 -1.22 17.66 -10.30
N GLU A 86 -0.45 18.20 -9.34
CA GLU A 86 0.65 19.14 -9.60
C GLU A 86 1.77 18.47 -10.41
N VAL A 87 2.28 17.34 -9.92
CA VAL A 87 3.37 16.60 -10.58
C VAL A 87 2.97 16.19 -12.01
N PHE A 88 1.80 15.59 -12.22
CA PHE A 88 1.37 15.18 -13.57
C PHE A 88 1.23 16.38 -14.51
N ASN A 89 0.69 17.49 -14.02
CA ASN A 89 0.57 18.72 -14.80
C ASN A 89 1.94 19.28 -15.24
N GLU A 90 2.98 19.20 -14.41
CA GLU A 90 4.34 19.59 -14.78
C GLU A 90 4.89 18.80 -15.96
N TYR A 91 4.49 17.52 -16.09
CA TYR A 91 4.83 16.66 -17.22
C TYR A 91 3.82 16.71 -18.38
N GLY A 92 2.82 17.61 -18.31
CA GLY A 92 1.79 17.74 -19.34
C GLY A 92 0.84 16.55 -19.43
N MET A 93 0.64 15.85 -18.32
CA MET A 93 -0.25 14.70 -18.18
C MET A 93 -1.44 15.04 -17.28
N ASP A 94 -2.55 14.34 -17.46
CA ASP A 94 -3.71 14.40 -16.58
C ASP A 94 -3.62 13.31 -15.49
N TYR A 95 -3.86 13.67 -14.24
CA TYR A 95 -3.96 12.72 -13.12
C TYR A 95 -5.42 12.31 -12.90
N GLU A 96 -5.70 11.03 -12.93
CA GLU A 96 -6.98 10.44 -12.55
C GLU A 96 -6.89 9.99 -11.09
N GLU A 97 -7.73 10.53 -10.21
CA GLU A 97 -7.67 10.27 -8.77
C GLU A 97 -8.18 8.86 -8.43
N PRO A 98 -7.53 8.11 -7.54
CA PRO A 98 -8.00 6.80 -7.11
C PRO A 98 -9.12 6.92 -6.07
N THR A 99 -9.88 5.85 -5.85
CA THR A 99 -10.82 5.72 -4.74
C THR A 99 -10.14 5.04 -3.56
N LEU A 100 -10.32 5.55 -2.33
CA LEU A 100 -9.97 4.87 -1.09
C LEU A 100 -11.18 4.14 -0.53
N VAL A 101 -11.09 2.83 -0.41
CA VAL A 101 -12.12 1.98 0.20
C VAL A 101 -11.69 1.58 1.61
N LEU A 102 -12.42 2.05 2.61
CA LEU A 102 -12.26 1.64 4.00
C LEU A 102 -13.14 0.42 4.26
N PHE A 103 -12.57 -0.62 4.85
CA PHE A 103 -13.32 -1.85 5.14
C PHE A 103 -12.97 -2.42 6.51
N THR A 104 -13.68 -3.46 6.94
CA THR A 104 -13.41 -4.20 8.18
C THR A 104 -13.46 -5.70 7.88
N ASN A 105 -12.45 -6.43 8.28
CA ASN A 105 -12.27 -7.88 8.15
C ASN A 105 -12.12 -8.40 6.72
N SER A 106 -13.05 -8.09 5.80
CA SER A 106 -12.98 -8.58 4.42
C SER A 106 -13.68 -7.65 3.45
N VAL A 107 -13.16 -7.59 2.22
CA VAL A 107 -13.69 -6.76 1.14
C VAL A 107 -13.61 -7.50 -0.19
N GLN A 108 -14.58 -7.23 -1.08
CA GLN A 108 -14.54 -7.65 -2.48
C GLN A 108 -14.04 -6.47 -3.33
N SER A 109 -12.96 -6.70 -4.09
CA SER A 109 -12.42 -5.81 -5.11
C SER A 109 -12.53 -6.44 -6.50
N ALA A 110 -12.20 -5.69 -7.55
CA ALA A 110 -12.04 -6.26 -8.89
C ALA A 110 -10.84 -7.23 -8.99
N CYS A 111 -9.89 -7.15 -8.05
CA CYS A 111 -8.73 -8.05 -7.97
C CYS A 111 -9.02 -9.34 -7.17
N GLY A 112 -10.20 -9.45 -6.57
CA GLY A 112 -10.62 -10.61 -5.76
C GLY A 112 -11.07 -10.24 -4.36
N VAL A 113 -11.27 -11.25 -3.52
CA VAL A 113 -11.59 -11.07 -2.10
C VAL A 113 -10.29 -10.90 -1.32
N ALA A 114 -10.24 -9.89 -0.48
CA ALA A 114 -9.14 -9.65 0.46
C ALA A 114 -9.66 -9.59 1.89
N GLY A 115 -8.82 -9.97 2.85
CA GLY A 115 -9.10 -9.88 4.29
C GLY A 115 -8.12 -8.93 4.98
N SER A 116 -8.35 -8.63 6.28
CA SER A 116 -7.45 -7.78 7.08
C SER A 116 -6.00 -8.25 7.04
N SER A 117 -5.78 -9.58 7.00
CA SER A 117 -4.42 -10.17 6.90
C SER A 117 -3.69 -9.89 5.57
N THR A 118 -4.39 -9.35 4.57
CA THR A 118 -3.77 -8.93 3.31
C THR A 118 -2.92 -7.67 3.50
N GLY A 119 -3.24 -6.86 4.51
CA GLY A 119 -2.75 -5.50 4.63
C GLY A 119 -3.43 -4.55 3.63
N PRO A 120 -3.08 -3.27 3.63
CA PRO A 120 -3.44 -2.32 2.60
C PRO A 120 -2.99 -2.77 1.22
N PHE A 121 -3.76 -2.44 0.18
CA PHE A 121 -3.39 -2.78 -1.20
C PHE A 121 -4.08 -1.87 -2.22
N TYR A 122 -3.43 -1.68 -3.36
CA TYR A 122 -4.03 -1.07 -4.54
C TYR A 122 -4.51 -2.14 -5.53
N CYS A 123 -5.72 -1.97 -6.07
CA CYS A 123 -6.25 -2.82 -7.13
C CYS A 123 -6.35 -2.06 -8.46
N PRO A 124 -5.54 -2.41 -9.47
CA PRO A 124 -5.61 -1.75 -10.78
C PRO A 124 -6.88 -2.06 -11.56
N GLY A 125 -7.64 -3.10 -11.18
CA GLY A 125 -8.87 -3.49 -11.87
C GLY A 125 -10.05 -2.55 -11.63
N ASP A 126 -10.05 -1.82 -10.53
CA ASP A 126 -11.04 -0.81 -10.16
C ASP A 126 -10.42 0.52 -9.71
N GLN A 127 -9.10 0.65 -9.85
CA GLN A 127 -8.31 1.84 -9.52
C GLN A 127 -8.56 2.33 -8.09
N SER A 128 -8.62 1.39 -7.15
CA SER A 128 -8.96 1.67 -5.76
C SER A 128 -7.90 1.16 -4.79
N LEU A 129 -7.64 1.96 -3.75
CA LEU A 129 -6.89 1.58 -2.57
C LEU A 129 -7.85 0.94 -1.57
N TYR A 130 -7.42 -0.10 -0.90
CA TYR A 130 -8.20 -0.82 0.11
C TYR A 130 -7.44 -0.85 1.43
N ILE A 131 -8.08 -0.34 2.49
CA ILE A 131 -7.47 -0.27 3.82
C ILE A 131 -8.45 -0.77 4.88
N ASP A 132 -8.05 -1.80 5.63
CA ASP A 132 -8.66 -2.10 6.92
C ASP A 132 -7.98 -1.22 7.98
N LEU A 133 -8.76 -0.42 8.69
CA LEU A 133 -8.20 0.55 9.66
C LEU A 133 -7.49 -0.12 10.84
N SER A 134 -7.76 -1.41 11.10
CA SER A 134 -7.00 -2.19 12.10
C SER A 134 -5.51 -2.28 11.77
N PHE A 135 -5.12 -2.03 10.52
CA PHE A 135 -3.72 -1.98 10.11
C PHE A 135 -2.93 -0.86 10.78
N TYR A 136 -3.59 0.22 11.19
CA TYR A 136 -2.95 1.28 11.98
C TYR A 136 -2.38 0.75 13.30
N ASP A 137 -3.17 -0.07 14.01
CA ASP A 137 -2.71 -0.72 15.25
C ASP A 137 -1.63 -1.76 14.94
N GLU A 138 -1.76 -2.51 13.84
CA GLU A 138 -0.75 -3.49 13.42
C GLU A 138 0.61 -2.86 13.11
N LEU A 139 0.66 -1.67 12.50
CA LEU A 139 1.91 -0.93 12.29
C LEU A 139 2.64 -0.69 13.61
N SER A 140 1.92 -0.27 14.63
CA SER A 140 2.49 -0.01 15.96
C SER A 140 2.86 -1.28 16.71
N GLU A 141 1.93 -2.25 16.82
CA GLU A 141 2.07 -3.39 17.72
C GLU A 141 2.87 -4.54 17.10
N LYS A 142 2.59 -4.86 15.83
CA LYS A 142 3.19 -6.00 15.13
C LYS A 142 4.48 -5.61 14.42
N PHE A 143 4.45 -4.49 13.70
CA PHE A 143 5.58 -4.03 12.90
C PHE A 143 6.53 -3.10 13.65
N GLN A 144 6.16 -2.65 14.87
CA GLN A 144 6.95 -1.74 15.70
C GLN A 144 7.31 -0.42 14.97
N ALA A 145 6.39 0.05 14.14
CA ALA A 145 6.47 1.29 13.39
C ALA A 145 5.30 2.22 13.80
N PRO A 146 5.29 2.74 15.04
CA PRO A 146 4.26 3.65 15.51
C PRO A 146 4.38 5.02 14.83
N GLY A 147 3.29 5.77 14.86
CA GLY A 147 3.20 7.14 14.37
C GLY A 147 2.14 7.30 13.29
N ASP A 148 1.60 8.51 13.19
CA ASP A 148 0.58 8.78 12.18
C ASP A 148 1.20 8.86 10.77
N PHE A 149 2.42 9.35 10.65
CA PHE A 149 3.11 9.41 9.36
C PHE A 149 3.55 8.03 8.84
N ALA A 150 3.67 7.01 9.69
CA ALA A 150 3.84 5.63 9.25
C ALA A 150 2.64 5.16 8.41
N MET A 151 1.41 5.48 8.84
CA MET A 151 0.20 5.18 8.08
C MET A 151 0.05 6.08 6.85
N ALA A 152 0.46 7.35 6.94
CA ALA A 152 0.50 8.26 5.79
C ALA A 152 1.42 7.73 4.69
N TYR A 153 2.61 7.20 5.04
CA TYR A 153 3.51 6.53 4.11
C TYR A 153 2.81 5.34 3.41
N VAL A 154 2.07 4.51 4.15
CA VAL A 154 1.35 3.38 3.56
C VAL A 154 0.33 3.84 2.52
N VAL A 155 -0.50 4.85 2.85
CA VAL A 155 -1.44 5.43 1.87
C VAL A 155 -0.72 5.97 0.65
N ALA A 156 0.38 6.71 0.84
CA ALA A 156 1.17 7.27 -0.25
C ALA A 156 1.83 6.19 -1.11
N HIS A 157 2.26 5.06 -0.52
CA HIS A 157 2.81 3.91 -1.23
C HIS A 157 1.76 3.25 -2.13
N GLU A 158 0.54 3.02 -1.61
CA GLU A 158 -0.56 2.46 -2.42
C GLU A 158 -0.98 3.42 -3.54
N VAL A 159 -0.96 4.74 -3.30
CA VAL A 159 -1.12 5.75 -4.37
C VAL A 159 0.05 5.68 -5.35
N GLY A 160 1.27 5.37 -4.92
CA GLY A 160 2.42 5.11 -5.78
C GLY A 160 2.13 3.99 -6.79
N HIS A 161 1.46 2.91 -6.39
CA HIS A 161 0.99 1.86 -7.30
C HIS A 161 -0.07 2.36 -8.29
N HIS A 162 -0.93 3.28 -7.87
CA HIS A 162 -1.87 3.94 -8.78
C HIS A 162 -1.13 4.81 -9.81
N VAL A 163 -0.14 5.58 -9.41
CA VAL A 163 0.73 6.33 -10.32
C VAL A 163 1.41 5.41 -11.33
N GLN A 164 1.95 4.27 -10.90
CA GLN A 164 2.52 3.25 -11.80
C GLN A 164 1.50 2.68 -12.79
N TYR A 165 0.26 2.54 -12.36
CA TYR A 165 -0.83 2.13 -13.25
C TYR A 165 -1.08 3.17 -14.34
N LEU A 166 -1.20 4.46 -13.97
CA LEU A 166 -1.41 5.56 -14.92
C LEU A 166 -0.25 5.73 -15.90
N LEU A 167 0.99 5.55 -15.42
CA LEU A 167 2.21 5.59 -16.26
C LEU A 167 2.41 4.32 -17.10
N GLY A 168 1.59 3.28 -16.89
CA GLY A 168 1.65 2.02 -17.62
C GLY A 168 2.75 1.06 -17.15
N THR A 169 3.52 1.40 -16.11
CA THR A 169 4.61 0.57 -15.57
C THR A 169 4.07 -0.74 -14.99
N SER A 170 3.00 -0.68 -14.20
CA SER A 170 2.36 -1.87 -13.62
C SER A 170 1.93 -2.87 -14.70
N LYS A 171 1.38 -2.38 -15.81
CA LYS A 171 0.98 -3.22 -16.93
C LYS A 171 2.17 -3.91 -17.59
N GLN A 172 3.28 -3.20 -17.78
CA GLN A 172 4.50 -3.76 -18.38
C GLN A 172 5.02 -4.93 -17.54
N VAL A 173 5.04 -4.82 -16.21
CA VAL A 173 5.46 -5.90 -15.31
C VAL A 173 4.43 -7.03 -15.33
N GLN A 174 3.13 -6.74 -15.26
CA GLN A 174 2.09 -7.75 -15.29
C GLN A 174 2.13 -8.59 -16.59
N ASP A 175 2.46 -7.97 -17.71
CA ASP A 175 2.58 -8.65 -19.01
C ASP A 175 3.73 -9.68 -19.06
N LEU A 176 4.69 -9.64 -18.13
CA LEU A 176 5.78 -10.61 -18.00
C LEU A 176 5.36 -11.88 -17.24
N ARG A 177 4.26 -11.84 -16.52
CA ARG A 177 3.77 -12.96 -15.71
C ARG A 177 3.57 -14.20 -16.58
N GLY A 178 4.22 -15.31 -16.18
CA GLY A 178 4.20 -16.57 -16.93
C GLY A 178 5.01 -16.57 -18.22
N LYS A 179 5.68 -15.46 -18.58
CA LYS A 179 6.57 -15.35 -19.74
C LYS A 179 8.05 -15.45 -19.36
N VAL A 180 8.38 -15.15 -18.12
CA VAL A 180 9.73 -15.25 -17.55
C VAL A 180 9.72 -16.24 -16.38
N ALA A 181 10.91 -16.64 -15.90
CA ALA A 181 11.03 -17.46 -14.71
C ALA A 181 10.50 -16.73 -13.48
N GLU A 182 9.99 -17.45 -12.48
CA GLU A 182 9.41 -16.88 -11.26
C GLU A 182 10.40 -15.95 -10.53
N THR A 183 11.65 -16.39 -10.37
CA THR A 183 12.70 -15.58 -9.75
C THR A 183 13.00 -14.30 -10.51
N GLU A 184 12.88 -14.31 -11.83
CA GLU A 184 13.02 -13.12 -12.66
C GLU A 184 11.79 -12.22 -12.51
N TYR A 185 10.58 -12.79 -12.48
CA TYR A 185 9.36 -12.04 -12.24
C TYR A 185 9.37 -11.37 -10.86
N ASN A 186 9.85 -12.03 -9.82
CA ASN A 186 10.02 -11.47 -8.48
C ASN A 186 10.94 -10.23 -8.48
N ARG A 187 12.00 -10.24 -9.31
CA ARG A 187 12.87 -9.05 -9.48
C ARG A 187 12.13 -7.86 -10.09
N TYR A 188 11.20 -8.10 -11.04
CA TYR A 188 10.35 -7.04 -11.59
C TYR A 188 9.33 -6.54 -10.57
N LEU A 189 8.73 -7.41 -9.77
CA LEU A 189 7.84 -7.02 -8.67
C LEU A 189 8.59 -6.15 -7.66
N LYS A 190 9.77 -6.59 -7.20
CA LYS A 190 10.61 -5.79 -6.31
C LYS A 190 10.88 -4.38 -6.85
N ARG A 191 11.12 -4.24 -8.16
CA ARG A 191 11.33 -2.94 -8.79
C ARG A 191 10.08 -2.06 -8.76
N LEU A 192 8.89 -2.65 -8.94
CA LEU A 192 7.63 -1.94 -8.76
C LEU A 192 7.49 -1.44 -7.32
N GLU A 193 7.73 -2.28 -6.34
CA GLU A 193 7.62 -1.91 -4.92
C GLU A 193 8.58 -0.77 -4.54
N LEU A 194 9.84 -0.87 -4.94
CA LEU A 194 10.83 0.17 -4.67
C LEU A 194 10.51 1.49 -5.40
N GLN A 195 9.88 1.42 -6.58
CA GLN A 195 9.39 2.60 -7.27
C GLN A 195 8.15 3.20 -6.57
N ALA A 196 7.27 2.39 -5.97
CA ALA A 196 6.16 2.88 -5.17
C ALA A 196 6.67 3.57 -3.89
N ASP A 197 7.73 3.03 -3.25
CA ASP A 197 8.42 3.71 -2.15
C ASP A 197 9.00 5.05 -2.58
N TYR A 198 9.61 5.12 -3.77
CA TYR A 198 10.09 6.37 -4.34
C TYR A 198 8.96 7.40 -4.50
N TYR A 199 7.82 6.99 -5.05
CA TYR A 199 6.66 7.88 -5.23
C TYR A 199 6.05 8.32 -3.90
N ALA A 200 6.05 7.46 -2.89
CA ALA A 200 5.69 7.88 -1.53
C ALA A 200 6.66 8.94 -0.98
N GLY A 201 7.94 8.82 -1.30
CA GLY A 201 8.96 9.84 -0.99
C GLY A 201 8.71 11.15 -1.73
N VAL A 202 8.39 11.10 -3.04
CA VAL A 202 8.01 12.30 -3.83
C VAL A 202 6.82 13.01 -3.18
N TRP A 203 5.78 12.29 -2.80
CA TRP A 203 4.66 12.87 -2.07
C TRP A 203 5.10 13.57 -0.78
N ALA A 204 5.96 12.92 0.02
CA ALA A 204 6.46 13.48 1.28
C ALA A 204 7.30 14.77 1.06
N HIS A 205 8.03 14.88 -0.06
CA HIS A 205 8.74 16.09 -0.48
C HIS A 205 7.78 17.29 -0.58
N TYR A 206 6.70 17.16 -1.34
CA TYR A 206 5.70 18.21 -1.51
C TYR A 206 4.96 18.53 -0.21
N VAL A 207 4.65 17.52 0.59
CA VAL A 207 3.99 17.69 1.89
C VAL A 207 4.89 18.47 2.87
N GLN A 208 6.23 18.31 2.79
CA GLN A 208 7.18 19.13 3.52
C GLN A 208 7.11 20.58 3.06
N ASP A 209 7.09 20.85 1.75
CA ASP A 209 7.03 22.21 1.19
C ASP A 209 5.73 22.92 1.55
N MET A 210 4.64 22.16 1.76
CA MET A 210 3.36 22.66 2.27
C MET A 210 3.37 22.95 3.78
N ASP A 211 4.47 22.71 4.50
CA ASP A 211 4.59 22.82 5.96
C ASP A 211 3.61 21.89 6.74
N TYR A 212 3.35 20.70 6.21
CA TYR A 212 2.44 19.74 6.85
C TYR A 212 3.16 18.71 7.72
N LEU A 213 4.48 18.59 7.59
CA LEU A 213 5.28 17.70 8.42
C LEU A 213 5.53 18.27 9.83
N GLU A 214 5.69 17.37 10.76
CA GLU A 214 6.15 17.59 12.12
C GLU A 214 7.50 16.92 12.33
N GLU A 215 8.19 17.26 13.42
CA GLU A 215 9.46 16.65 13.77
C GLU A 215 9.26 15.15 14.06
N GLY A 216 10.00 14.30 13.35
CA GLY A 216 9.92 12.84 13.48
C GLY A 216 9.13 12.15 12.38
N ASP A 217 8.32 12.86 11.60
CA ASP A 217 7.46 12.24 10.58
C ASP A 217 8.26 11.42 9.54
N ILE A 218 9.35 11.96 9.03
CA ILE A 218 10.18 11.23 8.05
C ILE A 218 10.77 9.98 8.66
N GLU A 219 11.21 10.03 9.91
CA GLU A 219 11.70 8.85 10.65
C GLU A 219 10.61 7.79 10.82
N GLU A 220 9.35 8.19 11.04
CA GLU A 220 8.21 7.27 11.10
C GLU A 220 7.99 6.57 9.75
N ALA A 221 8.03 7.30 8.63
CA ALA A 221 7.95 6.72 7.30
C ALA A 221 9.09 5.74 7.02
N LEU A 222 10.35 6.11 7.34
CA LEU A 222 11.51 5.24 7.16
C LEU A 222 11.42 3.97 8.01
N ASN A 223 10.91 4.09 9.25
CA ASN A 223 10.66 2.95 10.12
C ASN A 223 9.58 2.03 9.56
N ALA A 224 8.49 2.59 9.02
CA ALA A 224 7.43 1.81 8.37
C ALA A 224 7.96 1.08 7.12
N ALA A 225 8.68 1.77 6.23
CA ALA A 225 9.32 1.18 5.07
C ALA A 225 10.26 0.03 5.44
N SER A 226 11.09 0.22 6.48
CA SER A 226 11.97 -0.82 7.03
C SER A 226 11.20 -2.02 7.55
N ALA A 227 10.11 -1.78 8.28
CA ALA A 227 9.36 -2.81 8.98
C ALA A 227 8.69 -3.81 8.04
N VAL A 228 8.38 -3.37 6.81
CA VAL A 228 7.72 -4.18 5.78
C VAL A 228 8.68 -4.69 4.69
N GLY A 229 10.00 -4.65 4.93
CA GLY A 229 10.99 -5.30 4.06
C GLY A 229 10.92 -6.83 4.13
N ASP A 230 11.10 -7.50 2.98
CA ASP A 230 11.02 -8.97 2.88
C ASP A 230 12.03 -9.67 3.79
N ASP A 231 13.23 -9.11 3.96
CA ASP A 231 14.27 -9.62 4.83
C ASP A 231 13.82 -9.64 6.29
N ARG A 232 13.24 -8.55 6.77
CA ARG A 232 12.75 -8.44 8.16
C ARG A 232 11.52 -9.32 8.41
N ILE A 233 10.58 -9.34 7.46
CA ILE A 233 9.37 -10.18 7.55
C ILE A 233 9.76 -11.66 7.58
N GLN A 234 10.65 -12.11 6.68
CA GLN A 234 11.05 -13.51 6.59
C GLN A 234 11.88 -13.93 7.81
N GLU A 235 12.82 -13.09 8.27
CA GLU A 235 13.59 -13.37 9.48
C GLU A 235 12.68 -13.54 10.70
N ALA A 236 11.70 -12.65 10.86
CA ALA A 236 10.75 -12.71 11.98
C ALA A 236 9.83 -13.95 11.89
N ALA A 237 9.42 -14.36 10.67
CA ALA A 237 8.48 -15.44 10.47
C ALA A 237 9.12 -16.83 10.53
N GLN A 238 10.36 -16.98 10.02
CA GLN A 238 10.98 -18.30 9.81
C GLN A 238 12.44 -18.40 10.26
N GLY A 239 13.06 -17.28 10.71
CA GLY A 239 14.43 -17.26 11.24
C GLY A 239 15.52 -17.30 10.17
N TYR A 240 15.19 -17.13 8.89
CA TYR A 240 16.13 -17.00 7.77
C TYR A 240 15.49 -16.28 6.58
N VAL A 241 16.31 -15.77 5.68
CA VAL A 241 15.87 -15.05 4.47
C VAL A 241 16.12 -15.84 3.20
N VAL A 242 15.26 -15.67 2.21
CA VAL A 242 15.37 -16.30 0.87
C VAL A 242 15.31 -15.19 -0.19
N PRO A 243 16.45 -14.56 -0.56
CA PRO A 243 16.46 -13.36 -1.42
C PRO A 243 15.82 -13.55 -2.80
N ASP A 244 15.86 -14.74 -3.38
CA ASP A 244 15.22 -15.04 -4.67
C ASP A 244 13.67 -15.04 -4.61
N SER A 245 13.10 -15.10 -3.41
CA SER A 245 11.65 -14.99 -3.19
C SER A 245 11.18 -13.57 -2.86
N PHE A 246 12.08 -12.60 -2.75
CA PHE A 246 11.74 -11.22 -2.43
C PHE A 246 10.92 -10.59 -3.55
N THR A 247 9.80 -10.01 -3.17
CA THR A 247 8.91 -9.28 -4.08
C THR A 247 8.80 -7.80 -3.71
N HIS A 248 9.11 -7.42 -2.46
CA HIS A 248 9.06 -6.02 -1.98
C HIS A 248 10.44 -5.38 -1.82
N GLY A 249 11.49 -6.21 -1.71
CA GLY A 249 12.84 -5.73 -1.46
C GLY A 249 13.23 -5.78 0.01
N THR A 250 14.51 -5.48 0.28
CA THR A 250 15.01 -5.41 1.65
C THR A 250 14.59 -4.12 2.35
N SER A 251 14.60 -4.14 3.68
CA SER A 251 14.39 -2.96 4.51
C SER A 251 15.27 -1.77 4.08
N ASP A 252 16.55 -2.03 3.81
CA ASP A 252 17.49 -0.99 3.37
C ASP A 252 17.16 -0.45 1.98
N GLN A 253 16.70 -1.28 1.05
CA GLN A 253 16.27 -0.85 -0.28
C GLN A 253 15.04 0.04 -0.19
N ARG A 254 14.02 -0.35 0.58
CA ARG A 254 12.78 0.41 0.75
C ARG A 254 13.05 1.79 1.38
N ILE A 255 13.82 1.86 2.46
CA ILE A 255 14.29 3.12 3.07
C ILE A 255 14.97 3.99 2.03
N ARG A 256 15.94 3.44 1.30
CA ARG A 256 16.74 4.17 0.31
C ARG A 256 15.86 4.78 -0.77
N TRP A 257 14.90 4.03 -1.30
CA TRP A 257 14.06 4.50 -2.39
C TRP A 257 13.04 5.54 -1.94
N PHE A 258 12.44 5.37 -0.76
CA PHE A 258 11.62 6.43 -0.17
C PHE A 258 12.43 7.72 0.03
N TYR A 259 13.60 7.63 0.65
CA TYR A 259 14.43 8.80 0.92
C TYR A 259 14.92 9.48 -0.36
N LYS A 260 15.25 8.70 -1.39
CA LYS A 260 15.62 9.22 -2.71
C LYS A 260 14.47 9.99 -3.36
N GLY A 261 13.23 9.51 -3.25
CA GLY A 261 12.04 10.22 -3.72
C GLY A 261 11.81 11.52 -2.94
N PHE A 262 11.99 11.44 -1.62
CA PHE A 262 11.89 12.61 -0.73
C PHE A 262 12.92 13.70 -1.06
N GLU A 263 14.14 13.34 -1.41
CA GLU A 263 15.16 14.32 -1.84
C GLU A 263 14.92 14.89 -3.24
N ALA A 264 14.41 14.08 -4.17
CA ALA A 264 14.31 14.44 -5.58
C ALA A 264 13.03 15.21 -5.92
N GLY A 265 11.87 14.78 -5.42
CA GLY A 265 10.57 15.40 -5.71
C GLY A 265 10.12 15.32 -7.17
N ASP A 266 10.64 14.39 -7.99
CA ASP A 266 10.38 14.28 -9.42
C ASP A 266 9.97 12.86 -9.86
N LEU A 267 9.62 12.64 -11.12
CA LEU A 267 9.34 11.32 -11.69
C LEU A 267 10.58 10.65 -12.31
N GLU A 268 11.54 11.42 -12.79
CA GLU A 268 12.66 10.92 -13.63
C GLU A 268 13.62 10.04 -12.85
N ASN A 269 13.90 10.39 -11.61
CA ASN A 269 14.85 9.66 -10.76
C ASN A 269 14.26 8.39 -10.12
N GLY A 270 12.96 8.13 -10.34
CA GLY A 270 12.22 6.96 -9.85
C GLY A 270 12.29 5.71 -10.73
N ASP A 271 13.05 5.71 -11.83
CA ASP A 271 13.10 4.56 -12.74
C ASP A 271 14.00 3.43 -12.20
N THR A 272 13.40 2.56 -11.39
CA THR A 272 14.06 1.37 -10.82
C THR A 272 14.40 0.31 -11.89
N PHE A 273 13.78 0.37 -13.07
CA PHE A 273 13.92 -0.65 -14.11
C PHE A 273 15.18 -0.47 -14.96
N LYS A 274 15.77 0.72 -14.97
CA LYS A 274 17.03 1.01 -15.66
C LYS A 274 18.27 0.57 -14.88
N LEU A 275 18.14 0.28 -13.60
CA LEU A 275 19.25 0.00 -12.71
C LEU A 275 19.58 -1.50 -12.67
N SER A 276 20.84 -1.84 -12.38
CA SER A 276 21.22 -3.21 -12.03
C SER A 276 20.75 -3.57 -10.62
N GLU A 277 20.72 -4.85 -10.29
CA GLU A 277 20.33 -5.35 -8.95
C GLU A 277 21.18 -4.77 -7.81
N ASN A 278 22.45 -4.45 -8.08
CA ASN A 278 23.35 -3.91 -7.07
C ASN A 278 23.18 -2.38 -6.85
N GLU A 279 22.42 -1.73 -7.70
CA GLU A 279 22.14 -0.28 -7.63
C GLU A 279 20.76 0.03 -7.01
N LEU A 280 19.97 -1.00 -6.78
CA LEU A 280 18.63 -0.90 -6.16
C LEU A 280 18.69 -0.66 -4.62
#